data_b3276b356e49fdf6b318582b30804da1
#
_entry.id   b3276b356e49fdf6b318582b30804da1
#
_cell.length_a   1.000
_cell.length_b   1.000
_cell.length_c   1.000
_cell.angle_alpha   90.00
_cell.angle_beta   90.00
_cell.angle_gamma   90.00
#
_symmetry.space_group_name_H-M   'P 1'
#
loop_
_entity.id
_entity.type
_entity.pdbx_description
1 polymer ?
#
loop_
_entity_poly.entity_id
_entity_poly.type
_entity_poly.pdbx_seq_one_letter_code
_entity_poly.pdbx_strand_id
1 'polypeptide(L)'
;MGWFGNDDVLNNEIMRVKKENEELKLQNQSLSDNLHKKEMFIQAQMTEHKCENASSIMTYQNQQLKKNLVDIQGNMATSVSSSKENIAQSTSLLENIIDLGSKASAISVTLEDLNHLALDSMDTVQALSQRAQDVASILGLIKDISDQTNLLALNAAIEAARAGEHGRGFAVVADEVRKLADRTDKAISEINISLQSMKQDVSTIGEKFEQIQERITDSNKSVASFNTNMEQNASLMRHTFTNTAHTAERIFMSLAKLDHVIWKINTYLSAVMKKEAFAFVDHHNCRLGKWYLEGEGADFFKKTSSYSTLEAPHAIVHNSTHKIFDLMQKESIGSDAFVKIFQDMEQASDDVFTILDKMLQEKQ
;
A
#
# COMPACT_ATOMS: atom_id res chain seq x y z
N MET A 1 16.50 3.62 -12.37
CA MET A 1 16.22 2.18 -12.41
C MET A 1 15.88 1.72 -11.00
N GLY A 2 14.64 1.37 -10.70
CA GLY A 2 14.25 0.92 -9.36
C GLY A 2 12.75 1.05 -9.05
N TRP A 3 11.84 1.07 -10.03
CA TRP A 3 10.40 1.27 -9.79
C TRP A 3 9.52 0.05 -10.10
N PHE A 4 10.04 -1.04 -10.66
CA PHE A 4 9.29 -2.27 -10.99
C PHE A 4 9.33 -3.35 -9.91
N GLY A 5 10.06 -3.15 -8.81
CA GLY A 5 10.22 -4.17 -7.77
C GLY A 5 9.08 -4.25 -6.74
N ASN A 6 8.22 -3.23 -6.63
CA ASN A 6 7.18 -3.18 -5.60
C ASN A 6 5.84 -3.78 -6.06
N ASP A 7 5.52 -3.72 -7.35
CA ASP A 7 4.30 -4.32 -7.91
C ASP A 7 4.35 -5.85 -7.89
N ASP A 8 5.51 -6.44 -8.12
CA ASP A 8 5.71 -7.90 -8.06
C ASP A 8 5.60 -8.42 -6.62
N VAL A 9 6.09 -7.69 -5.65
CA VAL A 9 5.96 -8.05 -4.22
C VAL A 9 4.50 -7.98 -3.76
N LEU A 10 3.77 -6.93 -4.14
CA LEU A 10 2.36 -6.75 -3.81
C LEU A 10 1.48 -7.78 -4.53
N ASN A 11 1.74 -8.06 -5.81
CA ASN A 11 1.04 -9.10 -6.57
C ASN A 11 1.32 -10.51 -6.02
N ASN A 12 2.54 -10.78 -5.59
CA ASN A 12 2.89 -12.05 -4.95
C ASN A 12 2.20 -12.21 -3.59
N GLU A 13 2.09 -11.13 -2.80
CA GLU A 13 1.36 -11.14 -1.52
C GLU A 13 -0.14 -11.34 -1.72
N ILE A 14 -0.75 -10.67 -2.70
CA ILE A 14 -2.16 -10.86 -3.09
C ILE A 14 -2.41 -12.30 -3.59
N MET A 15 -1.49 -12.86 -4.38
CA MET A 15 -1.58 -14.26 -4.82
C MET A 15 -1.44 -15.24 -3.65
N ARG A 16 -0.57 -14.95 -2.69
CA ARG A 16 -0.40 -15.77 -1.48
C ARG A 16 -1.67 -15.79 -0.63
N VAL A 17 -2.25 -14.61 -0.35
CA VAL A 17 -3.50 -14.48 0.43
C VAL A 17 -4.68 -15.14 -0.31
N LYS A 18 -4.76 -15.01 -1.63
CA LYS A 18 -5.78 -15.72 -2.44
C LYS A 18 -5.61 -17.24 -2.36
N LYS A 19 -4.38 -17.73 -2.44
CA LYS A 19 -4.07 -19.16 -2.35
C LYS A 19 -4.39 -19.71 -0.96
N GLU A 20 -4.05 -18.97 0.09
CA GLU A 20 -4.34 -19.32 1.48
C GLU A 20 -5.86 -19.32 1.77
N ASN A 21 -6.63 -18.40 1.20
CA ASN A 21 -8.10 -18.40 1.23
C ASN A 21 -8.73 -19.59 0.48
N GLU A 22 -8.19 -19.99 -0.65
CA GLU A 22 -8.64 -21.19 -1.38
C GLU A 22 -8.32 -22.48 -0.62
N GLU A 23 -7.14 -22.56 -0.01
CA GLU A 23 -6.75 -23.68 0.86
C GLU A 23 -7.65 -23.77 2.11
N LEU A 24 -7.99 -22.64 2.72
CA LEU A 24 -8.94 -22.57 3.84
C LEU A 24 -10.37 -22.96 3.44
N LYS A 25 -10.85 -22.57 2.26
CA LYS A 25 -12.15 -23.02 1.72
C LYS A 25 -12.16 -24.51 1.48
N LEU A 26 -11.12 -25.07 0.88
CA LEU A 26 -10.97 -26.51 0.65
C LEU A 26 -10.87 -27.29 1.97
N GLN A 27 -10.17 -26.74 2.98
CA GLN A 27 -10.15 -27.30 4.33
C GLN A 27 -11.53 -27.27 5.00
N ASN A 28 -12.28 -26.17 4.89
CA ASN A 28 -13.64 -26.08 5.41
C ASN A 28 -14.60 -27.06 4.71
N GLN A 29 -14.49 -27.22 3.40
CA GLN A 29 -15.27 -28.20 2.64
C GLN A 29 -14.90 -29.62 3.06
N SER A 30 -13.64 -29.95 3.15
CA SER A 30 -13.12 -31.24 3.63
C SER A 30 -13.52 -31.53 5.08
N LEU A 31 -13.54 -30.49 5.92
CA LEU A 31 -13.96 -30.61 7.32
C LEU A 31 -15.45 -30.91 7.44
N SER A 32 -16.29 -30.20 6.67
CA SER A 32 -17.74 -30.43 6.60
C SER A 32 -18.07 -31.84 6.11
N ASP A 33 -17.38 -32.31 5.07
CA ASP A 33 -17.57 -33.67 4.53
C ASP A 33 -17.10 -34.75 5.51
N ASN A 34 -16.02 -34.51 6.23
CA ASN A 34 -15.53 -35.43 7.27
C ASN A 34 -16.43 -35.45 8.50
N LEU A 35 -16.98 -34.32 8.90
CA LEU A 35 -17.97 -34.25 9.97
C LEU A 35 -19.22 -35.02 9.59
N HIS A 36 -19.77 -34.78 8.40
CA HIS A 36 -20.96 -35.46 7.93
C HIS A 36 -20.77 -36.98 7.79
N LYS A 37 -19.62 -37.43 7.24
CA LYS A 37 -19.30 -38.88 7.16
C LYS A 37 -19.17 -39.51 8.55
N LYS A 38 -18.60 -38.79 9.49
CA LYS A 38 -18.47 -39.27 10.89
C LYS A 38 -19.81 -39.29 11.63
N GLU A 39 -20.67 -38.29 11.43
CA GLU A 39 -22.05 -38.32 11.96
C GLU A 39 -22.87 -39.48 11.44
N MET A 40 -22.83 -39.75 10.14
CA MET A 40 -23.46 -40.91 9.54
C MET A 40 -22.94 -42.25 10.11
N PHE A 41 -21.63 -42.34 10.31
CA PHE A 41 -21.01 -43.52 10.91
C PHE A 41 -21.42 -43.73 12.38
N ILE A 42 -21.48 -42.64 13.17
CA ILE A 42 -21.94 -42.68 14.58
C ILE A 42 -23.43 -43.10 14.65
N GLN A 43 -24.31 -42.58 13.81
CA GLN A 43 -25.72 -42.95 13.78
C GLN A 43 -25.91 -44.42 13.37
N ALA A 44 -25.15 -44.93 12.41
CA ALA A 44 -25.20 -46.35 12.01
C ALA A 44 -24.77 -47.30 13.12
N GLN A 45 -23.79 -46.92 13.91
CA GLN A 45 -23.31 -47.71 15.08
C GLN A 45 -24.23 -47.60 16.28
N MET A 46 -24.93 -46.46 16.49
CA MET A 46 -25.94 -46.34 17.57
C MET A 46 -27.16 -47.23 17.35
N THR A 47 -27.43 -47.62 16.14
CA THR A 47 -28.51 -48.56 15.75
C THR A 47 -28.10 -50.03 15.83
N GLU A 48 -26.83 -50.32 15.85
CA GLU A 48 -26.28 -51.68 15.88
C GLU A 48 -25.50 -51.97 17.16
N HIS A 49 -26.09 -52.51 18.17
CA HIS A 49 -25.56 -53.31 19.28
C HIS A 49 -25.06 -52.69 20.60
N LYS A 50 -25.61 -53.24 21.62
CA LYS A 50 -25.10 -53.64 22.96
C LYS A 50 -23.70 -54.27 22.97
N CYS A 51 -22.64 -53.54 22.69
CA CYS A 51 -21.29 -54.15 22.76
C CYS A 51 -20.29 -53.19 23.40
N GLU A 52 -19.57 -53.66 24.42
CA GLU A 52 -18.46 -52.94 25.08
C GLU A 52 -17.43 -52.42 24.08
N ASN A 53 -17.26 -53.11 22.96
CA ASN A 53 -16.35 -52.66 21.89
C ASN A 53 -16.81 -51.38 21.18
N ALA A 54 -18.11 -51.12 21.07
CA ALA A 54 -18.61 -49.90 20.43
C ALA A 54 -18.33 -48.67 21.28
N SER A 55 -18.46 -48.79 22.58
CA SER A 55 -18.09 -47.70 23.53
C SER A 55 -16.60 -47.35 23.49
N SER A 56 -15.73 -48.36 23.35
CA SER A 56 -14.28 -48.18 23.25
C SER A 56 -13.92 -47.51 21.90
N ILE A 57 -14.56 -47.91 20.78
CA ILE A 57 -14.35 -47.31 19.48
C ILE A 57 -14.83 -45.84 19.47
N MET A 58 -15.98 -45.53 20.04
CA MET A 58 -16.52 -44.17 20.15
C MET A 58 -15.61 -43.28 21.01
N THR A 59 -15.10 -43.80 22.12
CA THR A 59 -14.14 -43.08 22.95
C THR A 59 -12.88 -42.75 22.17
N TYR A 60 -12.31 -43.73 21.48
CA TYR A 60 -11.11 -43.55 20.69
C TYR A 60 -11.35 -42.52 19.55
N GLN A 61 -12.46 -42.65 18.81
CA GLN A 61 -12.82 -41.72 17.76
C GLN A 61 -13.00 -40.29 18.29
N ASN A 62 -13.77 -40.11 19.35
CA ASN A 62 -13.98 -38.80 19.96
C ASN A 62 -12.66 -38.16 20.44
N GLN A 63 -11.75 -38.99 21.01
CA GLN A 63 -10.42 -38.50 21.36
C GLN A 63 -9.59 -38.06 20.17
N GLN A 64 -9.61 -38.84 19.06
CA GLN A 64 -8.91 -38.46 17.84
C GLN A 64 -9.56 -37.24 17.17
N LEU A 65 -10.89 -37.19 17.11
CA LEU A 65 -11.63 -36.07 16.58
C LEU A 65 -11.33 -34.80 17.39
N LYS A 66 -11.39 -34.87 18.72
CA LYS A 66 -11.01 -33.76 19.60
C LYS A 66 -9.58 -33.29 19.31
N LYS A 67 -8.62 -34.20 19.19
CA LYS A 67 -7.22 -33.84 18.86
C LYS A 67 -7.11 -33.06 17.56
N ASN A 68 -7.77 -33.55 16.51
CA ASN A 68 -7.75 -32.92 15.18
C ASN A 68 -8.46 -31.54 15.21
N LEU A 69 -9.57 -31.42 15.92
CA LEU A 69 -10.32 -30.18 16.01
C LEU A 69 -9.58 -29.13 16.85
N VAL A 70 -8.84 -29.54 17.89
CA VAL A 70 -7.98 -28.64 18.66
C VAL A 70 -6.83 -28.11 17.80
N ASP A 71 -6.25 -28.93 16.92
CA ASP A 71 -5.24 -28.48 15.96
C ASP A 71 -5.82 -27.44 14.98
N ILE A 72 -6.98 -27.73 14.39
CA ILE A 72 -7.70 -26.79 13.52
C ILE A 72 -8.05 -25.50 14.28
N GLN A 73 -8.50 -25.60 15.52
CA GLN A 73 -8.78 -24.45 16.40
C GLN A 73 -7.56 -23.54 16.53
N GLY A 74 -6.38 -24.13 16.76
CA GLY A 74 -5.11 -23.41 16.86
C GLY A 74 -4.78 -22.67 15.57
N ASN A 75 -4.93 -23.33 14.43
CA ASN A 75 -4.69 -22.75 13.10
C ASN A 75 -5.67 -21.60 12.79
N MET A 76 -6.95 -21.76 13.12
CA MET A 76 -7.95 -20.72 12.94
C MET A 76 -7.69 -19.51 13.87
N ALA A 77 -7.32 -19.75 15.13
CA ALA A 77 -6.96 -18.68 16.06
C ALA A 77 -5.75 -17.88 15.55
N THR A 78 -4.73 -18.57 15.02
CA THR A 78 -3.59 -17.94 14.38
C THR A 78 -4.01 -17.11 13.15
N SER A 79 -4.92 -17.65 12.33
CA SER A 79 -5.42 -16.94 11.14
C SER A 79 -6.18 -15.65 11.50
N VAL A 80 -6.97 -15.66 12.59
CA VAL A 80 -7.61 -14.43 13.12
C VAL A 80 -6.56 -13.41 13.54
N SER A 81 -5.52 -13.85 14.28
CA SER A 81 -4.43 -12.98 14.72
C SER A 81 -3.70 -12.35 13.53
N SER A 82 -3.33 -13.16 12.54
CA SER A 82 -2.66 -12.70 11.32
C SER A 82 -3.54 -11.73 10.51
N SER A 83 -4.85 -11.97 10.46
CA SER A 83 -5.77 -11.04 9.79
C SER A 83 -5.81 -9.69 10.50
N LYS A 84 -5.80 -9.65 11.83
CA LYS A 84 -5.74 -8.39 12.61
C LYS A 84 -4.41 -7.64 12.38
N GLU A 85 -3.31 -8.35 12.31
CA GLU A 85 -2.01 -7.77 11.97
C GLU A 85 -2.02 -7.18 10.55
N ASN A 86 -2.56 -7.90 9.57
CA ASN A 86 -2.70 -7.41 8.20
C ASN A 86 -3.58 -6.14 8.12
N ILE A 87 -4.63 -6.04 8.93
CA ILE A 87 -5.46 -4.83 9.04
C ILE A 87 -4.62 -3.65 9.55
N ALA A 88 -3.84 -3.84 10.61
CA ALA A 88 -2.97 -2.81 11.16
C ALA A 88 -1.91 -2.35 10.14
N GLN A 89 -1.28 -3.29 9.43
CA GLN A 89 -0.32 -3.00 8.37
C GLN A 89 -0.97 -2.24 7.20
N SER A 90 -2.19 -2.61 6.79
CA SER A 90 -2.94 -1.92 5.73
C SER A 90 -3.27 -0.48 6.11
N THR A 91 -3.57 -0.22 7.38
CA THR A 91 -3.80 1.15 7.90
C THR A 91 -2.52 1.98 7.80
N SER A 92 -1.38 1.45 8.23
CA SER A 92 -0.08 2.13 8.11
C SER A 92 0.32 2.40 6.66
N LEU A 93 0.02 1.45 5.76
CA LEU A 93 0.26 1.64 4.32
C LEU A 93 -0.61 2.77 3.73
N LEU A 94 -1.88 2.89 4.15
CA LEU A 94 -2.74 4.01 3.73
C LEU A 94 -2.18 5.36 4.18
N GLU A 95 -1.68 5.46 5.41
CA GLU A 95 -1.05 6.68 5.91
C GLU A 95 0.19 7.05 5.08
N ASN A 96 1.02 6.07 4.75
CA ASN A 96 2.20 6.28 3.90
C ASN A 96 1.81 6.73 2.47
N ILE A 97 0.74 6.19 1.88
CA ILE A 97 0.24 6.60 0.57
C ILE A 97 -0.22 8.06 0.59
N ILE A 98 -0.89 8.49 1.65
CA ILE A 98 -1.33 9.89 1.83
C ILE A 98 -0.12 10.82 1.93
N ASP A 99 0.89 10.46 2.72
CA ASP A 99 2.14 11.22 2.85
C ASP A 99 2.88 11.33 1.50
N LEU A 100 2.96 10.24 0.74
CA LEU A 100 3.54 10.24 -0.60
C LEU A 100 2.79 11.15 -1.57
N GLY A 101 1.46 11.18 -1.52
CA GLY A 101 0.64 12.11 -2.31
C GLY A 101 0.93 13.57 -1.97
N SER A 102 1.08 13.89 -0.68
CA SER A 102 1.47 15.23 -0.24
C SER A 102 2.85 15.64 -0.76
N LYS A 103 3.82 14.73 -0.69
CA LYS A 103 5.18 14.96 -1.23
C LYS A 103 5.19 15.17 -2.74
N ALA A 104 4.38 14.41 -3.46
CA ALA A 104 4.23 14.58 -4.91
C ALA A 104 3.64 15.94 -5.28
N SER A 105 2.66 16.43 -4.50
CA SER A 105 2.11 17.77 -4.67
C SER A 105 3.17 18.85 -4.45
N ALA A 106 4.02 18.70 -3.42
CA ALA A 106 5.13 19.63 -3.17
C ALA A 106 6.15 19.63 -4.34
N ILE A 107 6.42 18.45 -4.94
CA ILE A 107 7.27 18.36 -6.12
C ILE A 107 6.65 19.11 -7.31
N SER A 108 5.33 19.01 -7.51
CA SER A 108 4.64 19.76 -8.58
C SER A 108 4.83 21.26 -8.43
N VAL A 109 4.69 21.80 -7.23
CA VAL A 109 4.94 23.24 -6.94
C VAL A 109 6.38 23.61 -7.28
N THR A 110 7.35 22.79 -6.85
CA THR A 110 8.76 23.04 -7.15
C THR A 110 9.06 23.03 -8.65
N LEU A 111 8.42 22.14 -9.42
CA LEU A 111 8.57 22.10 -10.87
C LEU A 111 7.93 23.32 -11.56
N GLU A 112 6.85 23.86 -11.02
CA GLU A 112 6.25 25.11 -11.48
C GLU A 112 7.19 26.30 -11.26
N ASP A 113 7.77 26.41 -10.06
CA ASP A 113 8.78 27.43 -9.75
C ASP A 113 10.02 27.33 -10.66
N LEU A 114 10.51 26.10 -10.88
CA LEU A 114 11.62 25.85 -11.81
C LEU A 114 11.28 26.24 -13.25
N ASN A 115 10.04 26.03 -13.68
CA ASN A 115 9.59 26.45 -15.01
C ASN A 115 9.62 27.98 -15.15
N HIS A 116 9.12 28.70 -14.14
CA HIS A 116 9.20 30.17 -14.11
C HIS A 116 10.64 30.67 -14.16
N LEU A 117 11.51 30.07 -13.33
CA LEU A 117 12.94 30.45 -13.32
C LEU A 117 13.62 30.16 -14.67
N ALA A 118 13.27 29.10 -15.34
CA ALA A 118 13.81 28.77 -16.67
C ALA A 118 13.36 29.80 -17.72
N LEU A 119 12.07 30.22 -17.70
CA LEU A 119 11.54 31.26 -18.58
C LEU A 119 12.24 32.59 -18.34
N ASP A 120 12.37 33.06 -17.10
CA ASP A 120 13.06 34.33 -16.77
C ASP A 120 14.54 34.29 -17.19
N SER A 121 15.16 33.11 -17.10
CA SER A 121 16.54 32.89 -17.55
C SER A 121 16.65 32.96 -19.07
N MET A 122 15.69 32.42 -19.81
CA MET A 122 15.63 32.54 -21.28
C MET A 122 15.48 34.00 -21.72
N ASP A 123 14.63 34.79 -21.06
CA ASP A 123 14.49 36.22 -21.34
C ASP A 123 15.82 36.96 -21.12
N THR A 124 16.54 36.59 -20.03
CA THR A 124 17.88 37.14 -19.75
C THR A 124 18.89 36.79 -20.86
N VAL A 125 18.88 35.56 -21.33
CA VAL A 125 19.72 35.07 -22.45
C VAL A 125 19.41 35.82 -23.72
N GLN A 126 18.15 36.06 -24.03
CA GLN A 126 17.73 36.81 -25.19
C GLN A 126 18.19 38.27 -25.13
N ALA A 127 18.05 38.91 -23.94
CA ALA A 127 18.55 40.26 -23.72
C ALA A 127 20.08 40.35 -23.85
N LEU A 128 20.81 39.34 -23.40
CA LEU A 128 22.27 39.26 -23.56
C LEU A 128 22.68 39.10 -25.01
N SER A 129 21.95 38.27 -25.77
CA SER A 129 22.14 38.14 -27.24
C SER A 129 21.97 39.47 -27.98
N GLN A 130 20.93 40.23 -27.61
CA GLN A 130 20.70 41.56 -28.21
C GLN A 130 21.84 42.54 -27.86
N ARG A 131 22.26 42.57 -26.62
CA ARG A 131 23.40 43.43 -26.20
C ARG A 131 24.70 43.07 -26.93
N ALA A 132 24.97 41.80 -27.16
CA ALA A 132 26.11 41.34 -27.93
C ALA A 132 26.02 41.80 -29.40
N GLN A 133 24.82 41.84 -29.95
CA GLN A 133 24.60 42.38 -31.30
C GLN A 133 24.81 43.89 -31.37
N ASP A 134 24.36 44.63 -30.36
CA ASP A 134 24.55 46.10 -30.27
C ASP A 134 26.03 46.43 -30.17
N VAL A 135 26.80 45.68 -29.34
CA VAL A 135 28.27 45.85 -29.21
C VAL A 135 28.94 45.55 -30.56
N ALA A 136 28.53 44.53 -31.28
CA ALA A 136 29.08 44.25 -32.63
C ALA A 136 28.87 45.41 -33.60
N SER A 137 27.70 46.07 -33.55
CA SER A 137 27.38 47.23 -34.39
C SER A 137 28.26 48.43 -34.03
N ILE A 138 28.50 48.66 -32.76
CA ILE A 138 29.39 49.73 -32.26
C ILE A 138 30.86 49.49 -32.71
N LEU A 139 31.31 48.23 -32.61
CA LEU A 139 32.66 47.85 -33.08
C LEU A 139 32.83 48.06 -34.60
N GLY A 140 31.78 47.78 -35.36
CA GLY A 140 31.73 48.10 -36.82
C GLY A 140 31.98 49.61 -37.07
N LEU A 141 31.24 50.49 -36.32
CA LEU A 141 31.38 51.92 -36.44
C LEU A 141 32.81 52.42 -36.04
N ILE A 142 33.35 51.83 -34.94
CA ILE A 142 34.72 52.22 -34.50
C ILE A 142 35.74 51.76 -35.56
N LYS A 143 35.54 50.61 -36.19
CA LYS A 143 36.41 50.16 -37.28
C LYS A 143 36.35 51.11 -38.46
N ASP A 144 35.17 51.52 -38.88
CA ASP A 144 35.03 52.50 -39.99
C ASP A 144 35.74 53.83 -39.66
N ILE A 145 35.65 54.31 -38.39
CA ILE A 145 36.34 55.49 -37.93
C ILE A 145 37.85 55.29 -37.94
N SER A 146 38.33 54.10 -37.50
CA SER A 146 39.77 53.77 -37.51
C SER A 146 40.33 53.75 -38.97
N ASP A 147 39.58 53.09 -39.89
CA ASP A 147 39.94 53.05 -41.31
C ASP A 147 39.99 54.45 -41.95
N GLN A 148 39.03 55.31 -41.64
CA GLN A 148 39.01 56.70 -42.06
C GLN A 148 40.18 57.48 -41.47
N THR A 149 40.48 57.28 -40.17
CA THR A 149 41.60 57.92 -39.49
C THR A 149 42.95 57.53 -40.09
N ASN A 150 43.08 56.22 -40.43
CA ASN A 150 44.26 55.68 -41.12
C ASN A 150 44.47 56.35 -42.53
N LEU A 151 43.37 56.46 -43.26
CA LEU A 151 43.40 57.13 -44.61
C LEU A 151 43.75 58.63 -44.45
N LEU A 152 43.18 59.38 -43.50
CA LEU A 152 43.48 60.77 -43.25
C LEU A 152 44.95 60.96 -42.86
N ALA A 153 45.46 60.06 -41.98
CA ALA A 153 46.88 60.09 -41.56
C ALA A 153 47.83 59.81 -42.76
N LEU A 154 47.47 58.86 -43.62
CA LEU A 154 48.23 58.57 -44.82
C LEU A 154 48.28 59.79 -45.76
N ASN A 155 47.14 60.44 -46.00
CA ASN A 155 47.09 61.64 -46.79
C ASN A 155 47.88 62.80 -46.21
N ALA A 156 47.85 62.97 -44.84
CA ALA A 156 48.62 63.94 -44.15
C ALA A 156 50.15 63.69 -44.27
N ALA A 157 50.55 62.42 -44.13
CA ALA A 157 51.95 62.04 -44.33
C ALA A 157 52.49 62.30 -45.75
N ILE A 158 51.67 62.08 -46.79
CA ILE A 158 51.98 62.35 -48.20
C ILE A 158 52.18 63.86 -48.37
N GLU A 159 51.25 64.68 -47.87
CA GLU A 159 51.34 66.16 -48.06
C GLU A 159 52.50 66.79 -47.24
N ALA A 160 52.77 66.17 -46.01
CA ALA A 160 53.95 66.54 -45.20
C ALA A 160 55.29 66.24 -45.93
N ALA A 161 55.38 65.12 -46.63
CA ALA A 161 56.50 64.75 -47.47
C ALA A 161 56.65 65.70 -48.66
N ARG A 162 55.52 66.18 -49.23
CA ARG A 162 55.47 67.13 -50.34
C ARG A 162 55.96 68.55 -49.93
N ALA A 163 55.77 68.95 -48.63
CA ALA A 163 56.21 70.20 -48.11
C ALA A 163 57.71 70.23 -47.75
N GLY A 164 58.43 69.12 -47.90
CA GLY A 164 59.90 69.06 -47.68
C GLY A 164 60.31 69.35 -46.21
N GLU A 165 61.35 70.13 -46.01
CA GLU A 165 61.89 70.54 -44.68
C GLU A 165 60.82 71.18 -43.77
N HIS A 166 59.85 71.91 -44.36
CA HIS A 166 58.77 72.54 -43.59
C HIS A 166 57.69 71.54 -43.09
N GLY A 167 57.66 70.38 -43.67
CA GLY A 167 56.64 69.30 -43.30
C GLY A 167 57.13 68.33 -42.26
N ARG A 168 58.39 68.29 -41.86
CA ARG A 168 58.98 67.24 -41.01
C ARG A 168 58.21 66.99 -39.70
N GLY A 169 57.78 68.06 -39.00
CA GLY A 169 56.97 67.87 -37.73
C GLY A 169 55.60 67.29 -37.99
N PHE A 170 54.93 67.63 -39.13
CA PHE A 170 53.67 67.08 -39.46
C PHE A 170 53.73 65.59 -39.95
N ALA A 171 54.85 65.22 -40.56
CA ALA A 171 55.06 63.80 -40.94
C ALA A 171 55.19 62.92 -39.73
N VAL A 172 55.88 63.34 -38.67
CA VAL A 172 55.98 62.56 -37.42
C VAL A 172 54.58 62.36 -36.79
N VAL A 173 53.77 63.41 -36.73
CA VAL A 173 52.38 63.32 -36.17
C VAL A 173 51.53 62.42 -37.01
N ALA A 174 51.59 62.51 -38.31
CA ALA A 174 50.85 61.68 -39.23
C ALA A 174 51.21 60.20 -39.07
N ASP A 175 52.49 59.89 -38.99
CA ASP A 175 52.93 58.50 -38.74
C ASP A 175 52.47 57.98 -37.38
N GLU A 176 52.45 58.81 -36.30
CA GLU A 176 51.97 58.37 -34.98
C GLU A 176 50.45 58.17 -34.96
N VAL A 177 49.66 59.04 -35.66
CA VAL A 177 48.20 58.82 -35.83
C VAL A 177 47.94 57.55 -36.64
N ARG A 178 48.72 57.26 -37.66
CA ARG A 178 48.62 56.03 -38.42
C ARG A 178 48.88 54.78 -37.55
N LYS A 179 49.94 54.79 -36.74
CA LYS A 179 50.23 53.70 -35.79
C LYS A 179 49.10 53.52 -34.74
N LEU A 180 48.45 54.62 -34.30
CA LEU A 180 47.33 54.56 -33.38
C LEU A 180 46.10 53.92 -34.05
N ALA A 181 45.84 54.26 -35.29
CA ALA A 181 44.76 53.63 -36.09
C ALA A 181 45.00 52.11 -36.24
N ASP A 182 46.23 51.69 -36.63
CA ASP A 182 46.57 50.27 -36.73
C ASP A 182 46.44 49.52 -35.38
N ARG A 183 46.80 50.16 -34.27
CA ARG A 183 46.61 49.59 -32.91
C ARG A 183 45.14 49.47 -32.55
N THR A 184 44.33 50.48 -32.93
CA THR A 184 42.90 50.46 -32.72
C THR A 184 42.25 49.32 -33.51
N ASP A 185 42.62 49.11 -34.76
CA ASP A 185 42.13 48.03 -35.59
C ASP A 185 42.45 46.64 -35.01
N LYS A 186 43.67 46.43 -34.49
CA LYS A 186 44.04 45.19 -33.77
C LYS A 186 43.19 44.97 -32.53
N ALA A 187 42.97 46.00 -31.71
CA ALA A 187 42.14 45.93 -30.51
C ALA A 187 40.69 45.57 -30.85
N ILE A 188 40.11 46.16 -31.92
CA ILE A 188 38.77 45.83 -32.43
C ILE A 188 38.69 44.34 -32.85
N SER A 189 39.73 43.86 -33.56
CA SER A 189 39.81 42.45 -33.96
C SER A 189 39.78 41.49 -32.78
N GLU A 190 40.55 41.80 -31.72
CA GLU A 190 40.58 41.00 -30.49
C GLU A 190 39.23 41.02 -29.75
N ILE A 191 38.57 42.20 -29.67
CA ILE A 191 37.23 42.31 -29.10
C ILE A 191 36.21 41.54 -29.91
N ASN A 192 36.27 41.56 -31.26
CA ASN A 192 35.37 40.81 -32.15
C ASN A 192 35.49 39.30 -31.92
N ILE A 193 36.71 38.75 -31.73
CA ILE A 193 36.93 37.35 -31.40
C ILE A 193 36.25 37.01 -30.04
N SER A 194 36.45 37.86 -29.05
CA SER A 194 35.81 37.66 -27.72
C SER A 194 34.28 37.75 -27.78
N LEU A 195 33.74 38.68 -28.60
CA LEU A 195 32.32 38.82 -28.81
C LEU A 195 31.70 37.62 -29.55
N GLN A 196 32.44 37.05 -30.51
CA GLN A 196 32.02 35.88 -31.21
C GLN A 196 31.93 34.65 -30.27
N SER A 197 32.92 34.49 -29.38
CA SER A 197 32.88 33.48 -28.31
C SER A 197 31.69 33.71 -27.38
N MET A 198 31.44 34.95 -26.96
CA MET A 198 30.28 35.28 -26.11
C MET A 198 28.96 34.93 -26.78
N LYS A 199 28.78 35.21 -28.08
CA LYS A 199 27.57 34.82 -28.86
C LYS A 199 27.39 33.31 -28.86
N GLN A 200 28.47 32.54 -29.06
CA GLN A 200 28.43 31.10 -29.02
C GLN A 200 28.01 30.57 -27.63
N ASP A 201 28.57 31.16 -26.56
CA ASP A 201 28.22 30.77 -25.19
C ASP A 201 26.75 31.07 -24.90
N VAL A 202 26.24 32.25 -25.31
CA VAL A 202 24.83 32.64 -25.19
C VAL A 202 23.90 31.64 -25.89
N SER A 203 24.24 31.23 -27.12
CA SER A 203 23.48 30.23 -27.88
C SER A 203 23.44 28.90 -27.16
N THR A 204 24.61 28.44 -26.65
CA THR A 204 24.72 27.18 -25.88
C THR A 204 23.91 27.21 -24.58
N ILE A 205 23.87 28.36 -23.90
CA ILE A 205 23.05 28.54 -22.70
C ILE A 205 21.57 28.48 -23.06
N GLY A 206 21.14 29.12 -24.16
CA GLY A 206 19.77 29.04 -24.65
C GLY A 206 19.31 27.60 -24.89
N GLU A 207 20.11 26.81 -25.63
CA GLU A 207 19.83 25.39 -25.87
C GLU A 207 19.70 24.59 -24.59
N LYS A 208 20.50 24.90 -23.57
CA LYS A 208 20.41 24.23 -22.26
C LYS A 208 19.11 24.56 -21.52
N PHE A 209 18.62 25.80 -21.60
CA PHE A 209 17.33 26.15 -21.01
C PHE A 209 16.15 25.48 -21.70
N GLU A 210 16.18 25.33 -23.02
CA GLU A 210 15.18 24.55 -23.76
C GLU A 210 15.16 23.10 -23.26
N GLN A 211 16.32 22.47 -23.10
CA GLN A 211 16.42 21.10 -22.53
C GLN A 211 15.90 21.03 -21.09
N ILE A 212 16.12 22.06 -20.27
CA ILE A 212 15.59 22.14 -18.91
C ILE A 212 14.05 22.18 -18.96
N GLN A 213 13.43 22.98 -19.84
CA GLN A 213 11.98 23.05 -19.98
C GLN A 213 11.37 21.71 -20.43
N GLU A 214 12.02 21.01 -21.37
CA GLU A 214 11.60 19.68 -21.78
C GLU A 214 11.61 18.71 -20.58
N ARG A 215 12.70 18.70 -19.79
CA ARG A 215 12.83 17.85 -18.60
C ARG A 215 11.80 18.19 -17.52
N ILE A 216 11.47 19.46 -17.31
CA ILE A 216 10.42 19.90 -16.39
C ILE A 216 9.07 19.34 -16.86
N THR A 217 8.79 19.45 -18.15
CA THR A 217 7.55 18.92 -18.77
C THR A 217 7.42 17.40 -18.54
N ASP A 218 8.48 16.65 -18.78
CA ASP A 218 8.47 15.19 -18.58
C ASP A 218 8.40 14.80 -17.08
N SER A 219 9.03 15.59 -16.21
CA SER A 219 8.90 15.41 -14.76
C SER A 219 7.46 15.66 -14.30
N ASN A 220 6.78 16.70 -14.82
CA ASN A 220 5.37 16.96 -14.53
C ASN A 220 4.45 15.81 -14.96
N LYS A 221 4.66 15.22 -16.15
CA LYS A 221 3.92 14.02 -16.59
C LYS A 221 4.16 12.84 -15.64
N SER A 222 5.40 12.66 -15.21
CA SER A 222 5.77 11.59 -14.28
C SER A 222 5.10 11.76 -12.93
N VAL A 223 5.05 12.98 -12.38
CA VAL A 223 4.37 13.30 -11.12
C VAL A 223 2.86 13.10 -11.24
N ALA A 224 2.25 13.51 -12.36
CA ALA A 224 0.82 13.28 -12.60
C ALA A 224 0.48 11.78 -12.62
N SER A 225 1.29 10.98 -13.34
CA SER A 225 1.15 9.52 -13.35
C SER A 225 1.35 8.91 -11.95
N PHE A 226 2.33 9.40 -11.20
CA PHE A 226 2.57 8.96 -9.82
C PHE A 226 1.34 9.23 -8.93
N ASN A 227 0.73 10.42 -9.00
CA ASN A 227 -0.47 10.76 -8.24
C ASN A 227 -1.63 9.83 -8.58
N THR A 228 -1.88 9.56 -9.88
CA THR A 228 -2.91 8.61 -10.30
C THR A 228 -2.67 7.21 -9.72
N ASN A 229 -1.43 6.73 -9.73
CA ASN A 229 -1.07 5.45 -9.15
C ASN A 229 -1.27 5.43 -7.61
N MET A 230 -0.98 6.54 -6.92
CA MET A 230 -1.22 6.64 -5.47
C MET A 230 -2.72 6.57 -5.14
N GLU A 231 -3.57 7.25 -5.90
CA GLU A 231 -5.04 7.18 -5.74
C GLU A 231 -5.56 5.76 -5.96
N GLN A 232 -5.10 5.07 -7.00
CA GLN A 232 -5.45 3.68 -7.29
C GLN A 232 -4.98 2.75 -6.16
N ASN A 233 -3.76 2.92 -5.68
CA ASN A 233 -3.21 2.14 -4.58
C ASN A 233 -3.98 2.37 -3.27
N ALA A 234 -4.37 3.62 -2.98
CA ALA A 234 -5.20 3.93 -1.81
C ALA A 234 -6.58 3.23 -1.90
N SER A 235 -7.21 3.24 -3.08
CA SER A 235 -8.48 2.54 -3.31
C SER A 235 -8.34 1.03 -3.13
N LEU A 236 -7.30 0.43 -3.73
CA LEU A 236 -7.02 -1.00 -3.61
C LEU A 236 -6.76 -1.39 -2.14
N MET A 237 -6.01 -0.57 -1.42
CA MET A 237 -5.69 -0.82 0.00
C MET A 237 -6.95 -0.76 0.88
N ARG A 238 -7.86 0.20 0.64
CA ARG A 238 -9.17 0.24 1.35
C ARG A 238 -9.98 -1.01 1.09
N HIS A 239 -10.03 -1.48 -0.16
CA HIS A 239 -10.72 -2.71 -0.52
C HIS A 239 -10.08 -3.93 0.17
N THR A 240 -8.76 -4.02 0.18
CA THR A 240 -8.01 -5.09 0.87
C THR A 240 -8.30 -5.08 2.37
N PHE A 241 -8.29 -3.90 3.00
CA PHE A 241 -8.65 -3.73 4.41
C PHE A 241 -10.05 -4.29 4.70
N THR A 242 -11.06 -3.86 3.92
CA THR A 242 -12.44 -4.32 4.09
C THR A 242 -12.56 -5.83 3.94
N ASN A 243 -11.95 -6.40 2.90
CA ASN A 243 -11.98 -7.85 2.65
C ASN A 243 -11.28 -8.65 3.75
N THR A 244 -10.16 -8.14 4.26
CA THR A 244 -9.43 -8.79 5.36
C THR A 244 -10.24 -8.75 6.65
N ALA A 245 -10.91 -7.64 6.94
CA ALA A 245 -11.79 -7.51 8.09
C ALA A 245 -12.96 -8.51 8.02
N HIS A 246 -13.66 -8.59 6.89
CA HIS A 246 -14.72 -9.58 6.67
C HIS A 246 -14.21 -11.03 6.78
N THR A 247 -13.00 -11.29 6.27
CA THR A 247 -12.39 -12.61 6.38
C THR A 247 -12.08 -12.97 7.82
N ALA A 248 -11.54 -12.03 8.60
CA ALA A 248 -11.28 -12.23 10.04
C ALA A 248 -12.57 -12.54 10.82
N GLU A 249 -13.65 -11.81 10.54
CA GLU A 249 -14.97 -12.05 11.13
C GLU A 249 -15.50 -13.45 10.81
N ARG A 250 -15.43 -13.86 9.55
CA ARG A 250 -15.85 -15.21 9.11
C ARG A 250 -15.04 -16.31 9.78
N ILE A 251 -13.72 -16.15 9.87
CA ILE A 251 -12.85 -17.12 10.55
C ILE A 251 -13.20 -17.16 12.04
N PHE A 252 -13.42 -16.01 12.66
CA PHE A 252 -13.82 -15.95 14.07
C PHE A 252 -15.14 -16.69 14.33
N MET A 253 -16.18 -16.46 13.50
CA MET A 253 -17.46 -17.17 13.62
C MET A 253 -17.29 -18.68 13.44
N SER A 254 -16.43 -19.10 12.50
CA SER A 254 -16.11 -20.52 12.31
C SER A 254 -15.36 -21.10 13.53
N LEU A 255 -14.46 -20.30 14.12
CA LEU A 255 -13.75 -20.67 15.32
C LEU A 255 -14.71 -20.82 16.52
N ALA A 256 -15.68 -19.91 16.66
CA ALA A 256 -16.71 -20.00 17.70
C ALA A 256 -17.57 -21.27 17.55
N LYS A 257 -17.95 -21.62 16.31
CA LYS A 257 -18.65 -22.88 16.01
C LYS A 257 -17.79 -24.09 16.37
N LEU A 258 -16.51 -24.06 16.02
CA LEU A 258 -15.57 -25.13 16.34
C LEU A 258 -15.40 -25.31 17.86
N ASP A 259 -15.37 -24.23 18.62
CA ASP A 259 -15.35 -24.27 20.08
C ASP A 259 -16.56 -25.04 20.63
N HIS A 260 -17.74 -24.80 20.08
CA HIS A 260 -18.96 -25.51 20.49
C HIS A 260 -18.94 -26.98 20.07
N VAL A 261 -18.38 -27.32 18.90
CA VAL A 261 -18.17 -28.72 18.53
C VAL A 261 -17.22 -29.42 19.50
N ILE A 262 -16.10 -28.80 19.84
CA ILE A 262 -15.16 -29.33 20.82
C ILE A 262 -15.83 -29.48 22.22
N TRP A 263 -16.64 -28.49 22.60
CA TRP A 263 -17.42 -28.52 23.82
C TRP A 263 -18.35 -29.73 23.88
N LYS A 264 -19.14 -29.97 22.82
CA LYS A 264 -20.03 -31.12 22.68
C LYS A 264 -19.27 -32.43 22.73
N ILE A 265 -18.15 -32.58 22.01
CA ILE A 265 -17.30 -33.77 22.05
C ILE A 265 -16.80 -34.05 23.47
N ASN A 266 -16.37 -33.04 24.21
CA ASN A 266 -15.96 -33.20 25.60
C ASN A 266 -17.11 -33.63 26.48
N THR A 267 -18.33 -33.15 26.24
CA THR A 267 -19.53 -33.58 26.95
C THR A 267 -19.88 -35.05 26.61
N TYR A 268 -19.79 -35.46 25.35
CA TYR A 268 -19.95 -36.85 24.93
C TYR A 268 -18.89 -37.77 25.57
N LEU A 269 -17.62 -37.36 25.55
CA LEU A 269 -16.54 -38.11 26.23
C LEU A 269 -16.81 -38.25 27.71
N SER A 270 -17.27 -37.20 28.39
CA SER A 270 -17.62 -37.25 29.80
C SER A 270 -18.70 -38.29 30.07
N ALA A 271 -19.75 -38.29 29.23
CA ALA A 271 -20.85 -39.26 29.37
C ALA A 271 -20.40 -40.72 29.16
N VAL A 272 -19.60 -40.97 28.10
CA VAL A 272 -19.10 -42.33 27.81
C VAL A 272 -18.11 -42.81 28.86
N MET A 273 -17.20 -41.92 29.32
CA MET A 273 -16.21 -42.24 30.34
C MET A 273 -16.80 -42.26 31.77
N LYS A 274 -18.06 -41.83 31.92
CA LYS A 274 -18.74 -41.65 33.21
C LYS A 274 -17.93 -40.76 34.19
N LYS A 275 -17.21 -39.76 33.62
CA LYS A 275 -16.35 -38.87 34.37
C LYS A 275 -16.23 -37.55 33.60
N GLU A 276 -16.23 -36.42 34.31
CA GLU A 276 -15.98 -35.13 33.69
C GLU A 276 -14.62 -35.09 32.99
N ALA A 277 -14.61 -34.95 31.67
CA ALA A 277 -13.43 -34.94 30.82
C ALA A 277 -12.82 -33.55 30.64
N PHE A 278 -13.48 -32.51 31.16
CA PHE A 278 -13.05 -31.10 31.08
C PHE A 278 -13.73 -30.26 32.17
N ALA A 279 -13.14 -29.09 32.46
CA ALA A 279 -13.73 -28.13 33.39
C ALA A 279 -14.90 -27.39 32.73
N PHE A 280 -16.03 -27.32 33.44
CA PHE A 280 -17.18 -26.56 33.00
C PHE A 280 -16.86 -25.05 32.96
N VAL A 281 -17.33 -24.38 31.90
CA VAL A 281 -17.32 -22.92 31.77
C VAL A 281 -18.72 -22.48 31.34
N ASP A 282 -19.31 -21.50 32.00
CA ASP A 282 -20.61 -20.98 31.60
C ASP A 282 -20.56 -20.24 30.26
N HIS A 283 -21.72 -20.00 29.68
CA HIS A 283 -21.83 -19.39 28.33
C HIS A 283 -21.35 -17.93 28.26
N HIS A 284 -21.25 -17.18 29.37
CA HIS A 284 -20.70 -15.83 29.39
C HIS A 284 -19.17 -15.83 29.40
N ASN A 285 -18.54 -16.82 30.02
CA ASN A 285 -17.12 -16.89 30.21
C ASN A 285 -16.38 -17.66 29.12
N CYS A 286 -17.09 -18.31 28.19
CA CYS A 286 -16.50 -18.93 27.01
C CYS A 286 -16.04 -17.85 25.97
N ARG A 287 -15.31 -18.23 24.93
CA ARG A 287 -14.79 -17.30 23.91
C ARG A 287 -15.91 -16.54 23.21
N LEU A 288 -16.99 -17.23 22.83
CA LEU A 288 -18.14 -16.60 22.19
C LEU A 288 -18.86 -15.64 23.16
N GLY A 289 -19.04 -16.03 24.42
CA GLY A 289 -19.67 -15.19 25.44
C GLY A 289 -18.92 -13.89 25.68
N LYS A 290 -17.59 -13.95 25.84
CA LYS A 290 -16.75 -12.74 25.97
C LYS A 290 -16.80 -11.86 24.74
N TRP A 291 -16.73 -12.43 23.54
CA TRP A 291 -16.87 -11.69 22.31
C TRP A 291 -18.25 -11.01 22.18
N TYR A 292 -19.30 -11.73 22.57
CA TYR A 292 -20.67 -11.25 22.53
C TYR A 292 -20.94 -10.11 23.52
N LEU A 293 -20.45 -10.20 24.75
CA LEU A 293 -20.79 -9.27 25.82
C LEU A 293 -19.85 -8.05 25.88
N GLU A 294 -18.56 -8.25 25.70
CA GLU A 294 -17.50 -7.27 26.00
C GLU A 294 -16.50 -7.06 24.84
N GLY A 295 -16.69 -7.77 23.72
CA GLY A 295 -15.75 -7.77 22.60
C GLY A 295 -16.34 -7.18 21.32
N GLU A 296 -15.68 -7.49 20.21
CA GLU A 296 -16.03 -7.03 18.86
C GLU A 296 -17.48 -7.37 18.46
N GLY A 297 -18.08 -8.38 19.07
CA GLY A 297 -19.50 -8.71 18.90
C GLY A 297 -20.41 -7.60 19.37
N ALA A 298 -20.15 -7.09 20.56
CA ALA A 298 -20.91 -5.96 21.12
C ALA A 298 -20.67 -4.67 20.33
N ASP A 299 -19.43 -4.44 19.86
CA ASP A 299 -19.06 -3.23 19.15
C ASP A 299 -19.63 -3.17 17.72
N PHE A 300 -19.56 -4.27 16.99
CA PHE A 300 -19.80 -4.27 15.54
C PHE A 300 -21.06 -5.04 15.10
N PHE A 301 -21.59 -5.96 15.92
CA PHE A 301 -22.74 -6.80 15.55
C PHE A 301 -24.02 -6.47 16.33
N LYS A 302 -23.97 -5.66 17.38
CA LYS A 302 -25.12 -5.32 18.22
C LYS A 302 -26.30 -4.73 17.45
N LYS A 303 -26.07 -4.14 16.29
CA LYS A 303 -27.11 -3.56 15.42
C LYS A 303 -27.78 -4.57 14.50
N THR A 304 -27.25 -5.79 14.38
CA THR A 304 -27.86 -6.85 13.57
C THR A 304 -29.10 -7.38 14.27
N SER A 305 -30.15 -7.71 13.50
CA SER A 305 -31.42 -8.19 14.07
C SER A 305 -31.29 -9.50 14.81
N SER A 306 -30.34 -10.34 14.37
CA SER A 306 -30.09 -11.66 14.95
C SER A 306 -29.21 -11.64 16.22
N TYR A 307 -28.55 -10.52 16.54
CA TYR A 307 -27.63 -10.44 17.67
C TYR A 307 -28.28 -10.86 18.99
N SER A 308 -29.41 -10.25 19.36
CA SER A 308 -30.09 -10.54 20.61
C SER A 308 -30.67 -11.96 20.72
N THR A 309 -30.79 -12.66 19.60
CA THR A 309 -31.33 -14.03 19.58
C THR A 309 -30.27 -15.10 19.91
N LEU A 310 -28.99 -14.75 19.96
CA LEU A 310 -27.88 -15.68 20.20
C LEU A 310 -27.84 -16.19 21.67
N GLU A 311 -28.19 -15.35 22.63
CA GLU A 311 -28.03 -15.61 24.05
C GLU A 311 -28.78 -16.88 24.52
N ALA A 312 -30.04 -17.03 24.13
CA ALA A 312 -30.87 -18.12 24.62
C ALA A 312 -30.38 -19.52 24.17
N PRO A 313 -30.13 -19.80 22.87
CA PRO A 313 -29.61 -21.08 22.46
C PRO A 313 -28.17 -21.32 22.97
N HIS A 314 -27.34 -20.28 23.09
CA HIS A 314 -25.99 -20.41 23.64
C HIS A 314 -26.02 -20.86 25.12
N ALA A 315 -26.90 -20.28 25.91
CA ALA A 315 -27.14 -20.70 27.31
C ALA A 315 -27.61 -22.17 27.38
N ILE A 316 -28.50 -22.61 26.46
CA ILE A 316 -28.98 -23.99 26.43
C ILE A 316 -27.83 -24.97 26.21
N VAL A 317 -26.92 -24.70 25.28
CA VAL A 317 -25.75 -25.58 25.01
C VAL A 317 -24.94 -25.80 26.29
N HIS A 318 -24.58 -24.74 27.00
CA HIS A 318 -23.79 -24.86 28.24
C HIS A 318 -24.58 -25.51 29.40
N ASN A 319 -25.83 -25.09 29.61
CA ASN A 319 -26.67 -25.62 30.66
C ASN A 319 -27.01 -27.11 30.46
N SER A 320 -27.12 -27.58 29.21
CA SER A 320 -27.30 -29.00 28.89
C SER A 320 -26.12 -29.85 29.39
N THR A 321 -24.89 -29.37 29.19
CA THR A 321 -23.70 -30.05 29.75
C THR A 321 -23.76 -30.15 31.27
N HIS A 322 -24.16 -29.06 31.95
CA HIS A 322 -24.32 -29.08 33.42
C HIS A 322 -25.37 -30.13 33.85
N LYS A 323 -26.54 -30.17 33.20
CA LYS A 323 -27.57 -31.16 33.47
C LYS A 323 -27.09 -32.60 33.20
N ILE A 324 -26.26 -32.80 32.17
CA ILE A 324 -25.67 -34.12 31.89
C ILE A 324 -24.74 -34.53 33.04
N PHE A 325 -23.91 -33.63 33.54
CA PHE A 325 -23.03 -33.91 34.71
C PHE A 325 -23.83 -34.24 35.96
N ASP A 326 -24.92 -33.52 36.23
CA ASP A 326 -25.83 -33.81 37.34
C ASP A 326 -26.45 -35.22 37.25
N LEU A 327 -26.88 -35.62 36.02
CA LEU A 327 -27.44 -36.95 35.79
C LEU A 327 -26.39 -38.07 35.90
N MET A 328 -25.15 -37.78 35.51
CA MET A 328 -24.02 -38.71 35.66
C MET A 328 -23.75 -39.00 37.16
N GLN A 329 -23.79 -37.97 38.00
CA GLN A 329 -23.63 -38.12 39.44
C GLN A 329 -24.77 -38.93 40.08
N LYS A 330 -25.99 -38.88 39.50
CA LYS A 330 -27.16 -39.63 39.97
C LYS A 330 -27.26 -41.03 39.36
N GLU A 331 -26.25 -41.51 38.66
CA GLU A 331 -26.21 -42.79 37.96
C GLU A 331 -27.38 -43.04 36.97
N SER A 332 -28.00 -41.96 36.51
CA SER A 332 -29.14 -41.98 35.59
C SER A 332 -28.73 -41.98 34.08
N ILE A 333 -27.53 -42.47 33.79
CA ILE A 333 -26.95 -42.55 32.45
C ILE A 333 -27.78 -43.57 31.62
N GLY A 334 -28.18 -43.11 30.38
CA GLY A 334 -28.95 -43.96 29.46
C GLY A 334 -30.48 -43.87 29.63
N SER A 335 -30.99 -43.02 30.53
CA SER A 335 -32.41 -42.68 30.58
C SER A 335 -32.88 -41.87 29.35
N ASP A 336 -34.17 -41.94 29.04
CA ASP A 336 -34.74 -41.08 27.99
C ASP A 336 -34.49 -39.58 28.24
N ALA A 337 -34.52 -39.17 29.50
CA ALA A 337 -34.17 -37.81 29.92
C ALA A 337 -32.74 -37.43 29.58
N PHE A 338 -31.78 -38.37 29.77
CA PHE A 338 -30.39 -38.18 29.41
C PHE A 338 -30.19 -37.97 27.90
N VAL A 339 -30.82 -38.83 27.08
CA VAL A 339 -30.78 -38.73 25.63
C VAL A 339 -31.42 -37.42 25.16
N LYS A 340 -32.55 -37.06 25.76
CA LYS A 340 -33.26 -35.80 25.42
C LYS A 340 -32.40 -34.55 25.65
N ILE A 341 -31.63 -34.50 26.74
CA ILE A 341 -30.74 -33.36 27.02
C ILE A 341 -29.65 -33.23 25.94
N PHE A 342 -29.09 -34.35 25.43
CA PHE A 342 -28.15 -34.31 24.31
C PHE A 342 -28.81 -33.79 23.03
N GLN A 343 -30.04 -34.23 22.73
CA GLN A 343 -30.81 -33.73 21.55
C GLN A 343 -31.05 -32.22 21.66
N ASP A 344 -31.45 -31.73 22.84
CA ASP A 344 -31.65 -30.31 23.12
C ASP A 344 -30.34 -29.50 22.98
N MET A 345 -29.23 -30.07 23.42
CA MET A 345 -27.90 -29.47 23.26
C MET A 345 -27.50 -29.36 21.77
N GLU A 346 -27.73 -30.42 20.98
CA GLU A 346 -27.43 -30.43 19.56
C GLU A 346 -28.28 -29.41 18.80
N GLN A 347 -29.60 -29.40 19.04
CA GLN A 347 -30.51 -28.43 18.39
C GLN A 347 -30.11 -26.99 18.74
N ALA A 348 -29.85 -26.71 20.01
CA ALA A 348 -29.42 -25.39 20.44
C ALA A 348 -28.07 -24.97 19.82
N SER A 349 -27.15 -25.94 19.64
CA SER A 349 -25.89 -25.70 18.94
C SER A 349 -26.12 -25.35 17.44
N ASP A 350 -27.02 -26.02 16.77
CA ASP A 350 -27.40 -25.72 15.37
C ASP A 350 -28.05 -24.34 15.25
N ASP A 351 -28.87 -23.97 16.24
CA ASP A 351 -29.47 -22.62 16.31
C ASP A 351 -28.37 -21.55 16.50
N VAL A 352 -27.40 -21.77 17.38
CA VAL A 352 -26.23 -20.89 17.54
C VAL A 352 -25.51 -20.72 16.22
N PHE A 353 -25.23 -21.82 15.49
CA PHE A 353 -24.52 -21.76 14.21
C PHE A 353 -25.29 -20.97 13.15
N THR A 354 -26.59 -21.20 13.07
CA THR A 354 -27.49 -20.47 12.16
C THR A 354 -27.54 -18.99 12.46
N ILE A 355 -27.60 -18.62 13.75
CA ILE A 355 -27.62 -17.21 14.17
C ILE A 355 -26.30 -16.53 13.85
N LEU A 356 -25.17 -17.16 14.11
CA LEU A 356 -23.86 -16.62 13.78
C LEU A 356 -23.71 -16.36 12.27
N ASP A 357 -24.23 -17.26 11.42
CA ASP A 357 -24.24 -17.06 9.97
C ASP A 357 -25.14 -15.89 9.54
N LYS A 358 -26.33 -15.77 10.15
CA LYS A 358 -27.23 -14.62 9.91
C LYS A 358 -26.59 -13.31 10.32
N MET A 359 -25.96 -13.24 11.46
CA MET A 359 -25.28 -12.04 11.92
C MET A 359 -24.21 -11.57 10.93
N LEU A 360 -23.44 -12.49 10.35
CA LEU A 360 -22.48 -12.17 9.28
C LEU A 360 -23.15 -11.64 8.02
N GLN A 361 -24.29 -12.20 7.63
CA GLN A 361 -25.04 -11.76 6.44
C GLN A 361 -25.70 -10.39 6.65
N GLU A 362 -26.21 -10.13 7.84
CA GLU A 362 -26.89 -8.88 8.18
C GLU A 362 -25.91 -7.69 8.35
N LYS A 363 -24.65 -7.97 8.57
CA LYS A 363 -23.60 -6.95 8.67
C LYS A 363 -23.07 -6.52 7.30
N GLN A 364 -23.17 -7.37 6.29
CA GLN A 364 -22.74 -7.07 4.91
C GLN A 364 -23.70 -6.08 4.25
#